data_1834a529d7a8f8c0daf581d9d4cd765b
#
_entry.id   1834a529d7a8f8c0daf581d9d4cd765b
#
_cell.length_a   1.000
_cell.length_b   1.000
_cell.length_c   1.000
_cell.angle_alpha   90.00
_cell.angle_beta   90.00
_cell.angle_gamma   90.00
#
_symmetry.space_group_name_H-M   'P 1'
#
loop_
_entity.id
_entity.type
_entity.pdbx_description
1 polymer ?
#
loop_
_entity_poly.entity_id
_entity_poly.type
_entity_poly.pdbx_seq_one_letter_code
_entity_poly.pdbx_strand_id
1 'polypeptide(L)'
;MRTTDFAKHLTSFFTEYLIGERGVSPNTIRSYSESFSLLLNFLDEQVNIKADNLRLEHITRKMVLNFLDWLQDTKKSSNATRNQRLAALRSFCTYMQYEV
;
A
#
# COMPACT_ATOMS: atom_id res chain seq x y z
N MET A 1 19.54 -11.38 -2.31
CA MET A 1 18.94 -10.19 -1.66
C MET A 1 17.88 -10.61 -0.67
N ARG A 2 17.91 -10.04 0.49
CA ARG A 2 16.95 -10.36 1.53
C ARG A 2 15.64 -9.63 1.31
N THR A 3 14.54 -10.37 1.22
CA THR A 3 13.21 -9.77 1.11
C THR A 3 12.77 -9.26 2.47
N THR A 4 12.29 -8.01 2.54
CA THR A 4 11.77 -7.47 3.79
C THR A 4 10.43 -8.12 4.13
N ASP A 5 10.02 -8.01 5.40
CA ASP A 5 8.73 -8.52 5.85
C ASP A 5 7.57 -7.85 5.09
N PHE A 6 7.68 -6.54 4.83
CA PHE A 6 6.67 -5.82 4.05
C PHE A 6 6.54 -6.40 2.64
N ALA A 7 7.68 -6.55 1.93
CA ALA A 7 7.66 -7.04 0.55
C ALA A 7 7.10 -8.46 0.47
N LYS A 8 7.47 -9.31 1.41
CA LYS A 8 6.99 -10.68 1.47
C LYS A 8 5.46 -10.73 1.63
N HIS A 9 4.93 -9.99 2.59
CA HIS A 9 3.50 -10.00 2.86
C HIS A 9 2.71 -9.29 1.78
N LEU A 10 3.26 -8.24 1.18
CA LEU A 10 2.60 -7.56 0.07
C LEU A 10 2.48 -8.48 -1.13
N THR A 11 3.53 -9.25 -1.43
CA THR A 11 3.49 -10.23 -2.52
C THR A 11 2.40 -11.26 -2.28
N SER A 12 2.33 -11.83 -1.08
CA SER A 12 1.30 -12.82 -0.73
C SER A 12 -0.10 -12.21 -0.79
N PHE A 13 -0.25 -10.96 -0.36
CA PHE A 13 -1.51 -10.25 -0.44
C PHE A 13 -2.02 -10.19 -1.88
N PHE A 14 -1.17 -9.83 -2.83
CA PHE A 14 -1.58 -9.70 -4.23
C PHE A 14 -1.75 -11.04 -4.93
N THR A 15 -0.86 -12.02 -4.69
CA THR A 15 -0.85 -13.26 -5.45
C THR A 15 -1.75 -14.33 -4.88
N GLU A 16 -1.99 -14.32 -3.58
CA GLU A 16 -2.74 -15.38 -2.91
C GLU A 16 -4.07 -14.89 -2.35
N TYR A 17 -4.03 -13.81 -1.58
CA TYR A 17 -5.22 -13.37 -0.85
C TYR A 17 -6.25 -12.71 -1.76
N LEU A 18 -5.86 -11.70 -2.53
CA LEU A 18 -6.82 -10.97 -3.37
C LEU A 18 -7.35 -11.84 -4.50
N ILE A 19 -6.49 -12.58 -5.18
CA ILE A 19 -6.87 -13.39 -6.31
C ILE A 19 -7.58 -14.67 -5.84
N GLY A 20 -6.95 -15.39 -4.91
CA GLY A 20 -7.43 -16.71 -4.47
C GLY A 20 -8.59 -16.65 -3.51
N GLU A 21 -8.46 -15.92 -2.41
CA GLU A 21 -9.45 -15.94 -1.34
C GLU A 21 -10.56 -14.93 -1.50
N ARG A 22 -10.23 -13.72 -1.99
CA ARG A 22 -11.23 -12.67 -2.13
C ARG A 22 -11.84 -12.60 -3.52
N GLY A 23 -11.17 -13.17 -4.54
CA GLY A 23 -11.70 -13.19 -5.89
C GLY A 23 -12.00 -11.80 -6.45
N VAL A 24 -11.19 -10.79 -6.09
CA VAL A 24 -11.41 -9.43 -6.55
C VAL A 24 -11.14 -9.29 -8.05
N SER A 25 -11.78 -8.31 -8.68
CA SER A 25 -11.64 -8.09 -10.12
C SER A 25 -10.24 -7.63 -10.50
N PRO A 26 -9.82 -7.86 -11.77
CA PRO A 26 -8.54 -7.33 -12.26
C PRO A 26 -8.42 -5.81 -12.12
N ASN A 27 -9.52 -5.08 -12.26
CA ASN A 27 -9.51 -3.62 -12.10
C ASN A 27 -9.18 -3.22 -10.66
N THR A 28 -9.72 -3.95 -9.68
CA THR A 28 -9.41 -3.71 -8.27
C THR A 28 -7.94 -3.99 -7.99
N ILE A 29 -7.40 -5.08 -8.54
CA ILE A 29 -5.99 -5.42 -8.38
C ILE A 29 -5.10 -4.33 -8.95
N ARG A 30 -5.44 -3.81 -10.12
CA ARG A 30 -4.71 -2.71 -10.74
C ARG A 30 -4.74 -1.46 -9.87
N SER A 31 -5.91 -1.09 -9.38
CA SER A 31 -6.07 0.08 -8.52
C SER A 31 -5.23 -0.04 -7.25
N TYR A 32 -5.24 -1.22 -6.62
CA TYR A 32 -4.45 -1.46 -5.43
C TYR A 32 -2.95 -1.42 -5.74
N SER A 33 -2.54 -2.01 -6.86
CA SER A 33 -1.13 -1.97 -7.29
C SER A 33 -0.65 -0.53 -7.48
N GLU A 34 -1.46 0.31 -8.11
CA GLU A 34 -1.14 1.73 -8.27
C GLU A 34 -1.02 2.43 -6.93
N SER A 35 -1.90 2.09 -5.98
CA SER A 35 -1.87 2.68 -4.64
C SER A 35 -0.56 2.38 -3.93
N PHE A 36 -0.10 1.14 -3.99
CA PHE A 36 1.15 0.76 -3.35
C PHE A 36 2.36 1.31 -4.08
N SER A 37 2.30 1.45 -5.41
CA SER A 37 3.38 2.12 -6.15
C SER A 37 3.52 3.58 -5.72
N LEU A 38 2.40 4.28 -5.55
CA LEU A 38 2.42 5.66 -5.07
C LEU A 38 2.95 5.74 -3.64
N LEU A 39 2.58 4.79 -2.79
CA LEU A 39 3.09 4.74 -1.42
C LEU A 39 4.60 4.56 -1.40
N LEU A 40 5.12 3.66 -2.23
CA LEU A 40 6.56 3.43 -2.30
C LEU A 40 7.29 4.68 -2.80
N ASN A 41 6.72 5.37 -3.79
CA ASN A 41 7.30 6.63 -4.27
C ASN A 41 7.32 7.70 -3.18
N PHE A 42 6.23 7.82 -2.42
CA PHE A 42 6.16 8.75 -1.31
C PHE A 42 7.25 8.48 -0.28
N LEU A 43 7.40 7.21 0.10
CA LEU A 43 8.39 6.85 1.12
C LEU A 43 9.81 7.10 0.63
N ASP A 44 10.09 6.82 -0.63
CA ASP A 44 11.41 7.09 -1.21
C ASP A 44 11.69 8.61 -1.26
N GLU A 45 10.75 9.39 -1.78
CA GLU A 45 10.95 10.83 -2.00
C GLU A 45 10.88 11.65 -0.72
N GLN A 46 9.92 11.37 0.15
CA GLN A 46 9.61 12.24 1.29
C GLN A 46 10.17 11.73 2.61
N VAL A 47 10.36 10.43 2.75
CA VAL A 47 10.81 9.82 4.00
C VAL A 47 12.19 9.17 3.84
N ASN A 48 12.67 9.10 2.62
CA ASN A 48 13.98 8.53 2.29
C ASN A 48 14.11 7.06 2.69
N ILE A 49 13.02 6.31 2.54
CA ILE A 49 13.00 4.86 2.74
C ILE A 49 12.85 4.18 1.39
N LYS A 50 13.87 3.44 0.97
CA LYS A 50 13.83 2.68 -0.28
C LYS A 50 12.97 1.44 -0.12
N ALA A 51 12.37 0.97 -1.22
CA ALA A 51 11.47 -0.18 -1.21
C ALA A 51 12.11 -1.43 -0.61
N ASP A 52 13.40 -1.65 -0.88
CA ASP A 52 14.12 -2.82 -0.38
C ASP A 52 14.48 -2.72 1.11
N ASN A 53 14.27 -1.56 1.73
CA ASN A 53 14.48 -1.34 3.16
C ASN A 53 13.18 -1.14 3.93
N LEU A 54 12.05 -1.11 3.23
CA LEU A 54 10.77 -0.86 3.85
C LEU A 54 10.30 -2.07 4.67
N ARG A 55 9.92 -1.81 5.92
CA ARG A 55 9.42 -2.82 6.85
C ARG A 55 8.01 -2.48 7.30
N LEU A 56 7.30 -3.48 7.82
CA LEU A 56 5.94 -3.28 8.34
C LEU A 56 5.89 -2.22 9.44
N GLU A 57 6.91 -2.16 10.28
CA GLU A 57 6.97 -1.16 11.36
C GLU A 57 6.96 0.28 10.87
N HIS A 58 7.34 0.52 9.59
CA HIS A 58 7.29 1.85 9.01
C HIS A 58 5.88 2.29 8.66
N ILE A 59 4.93 1.36 8.56
CA ILE A 59 3.56 1.63 8.15
C ILE A 59 2.75 1.98 9.40
N THR A 60 2.85 3.23 9.83
CA THR A 60 2.14 3.74 11.00
C THR A 60 0.96 4.59 10.53
N ARG A 61 0.03 4.87 11.47
CA ARG A 61 -1.09 5.76 11.18
C ARG A 61 -0.59 7.13 10.71
N LYS A 62 0.41 7.66 11.39
CA LYS A 62 0.97 8.97 11.03
C LYS A 62 1.54 8.96 9.61
N MET A 63 2.25 7.89 9.26
CA MET A 63 2.82 7.76 7.90
C MET A 63 1.70 7.73 6.86
N VAL A 64 0.63 6.97 7.11
CA VAL A 64 -0.50 6.88 6.19
C VAL A 64 -1.17 8.25 6.00
N LEU A 65 -1.38 8.98 7.10
CA LEU A 65 -1.95 10.33 7.01
C LEU A 65 -1.07 11.27 6.20
N ASN A 66 0.24 11.21 6.42
CA ASN A 66 1.18 12.03 5.64
C ASN A 66 1.16 11.66 4.15
N PHE A 67 1.03 10.38 3.84
CA PHE A 67 0.90 9.92 2.46
C PHE A 67 -0.36 10.49 1.80
N LEU A 68 -1.49 10.46 2.51
CA LEU A 68 -2.74 10.97 1.97
C LEU A 68 -2.68 12.48 1.74
N ASP A 69 -2.04 13.22 2.64
CA ASP A 69 -1.82 14.65 2.47
C ASP A 69 -0.93 14.94 1.26
N TRP A 70 0.12 14.16 1.10
CA TRP A 70 1.02 14.28 -0.05
C TRP A 70 0.27 14.06 -1.37
N LEU A 71 -0.64 13.08 -1.40
CA LEU A 71 -1.46 12.83 -2.58
C LEU A 71 -2.31 14.05 -2.95
N GLN A 72 -2.93 14.69 -1.95
CA GLN A 72 -3.75 15.88 -2.20
C GLN A 72 -2.91 17.08 -2.62
N ASP A 73 -1.81 17.33 -1.94
CA ASP A 73 -1.01 18.54 -2.13
C ASP A 73 -0.10 18.46 -3.35
N THR A 74 0.56 17.32 -3.55
CA THR A 74 1.56 17.16 -4.61
C THR A 74 0.98 16.57 -5.87
N LYS A 75 0.16 15.54 -5.75
CA LYS A 75 -0.43 14.85 -6.89
C LYS A 75 -1.80 15.39 -7.27
N LYS A 76 -2.33 16.34 -6.50
CA LYS A 76 -3.64 16.97 -6.75
C LYS A 76 -4.78 15.94 -6.85
N SER A 77 -4.69 14.89 -6.05
CA SER A 77 -5.70 13.84 -6.06
C SER A 77 -7.03 14.35 -5.53
N SER A 78 -8.11 13.90 -6.15
CA SER A 78 -9.47 14.17 -5.65
C SER A 78 -9.73 13.41 -4.37
N ASN A 79 -10.80 13.78 -3.65
CA ASN A 79 -11.22 13.04 -2.46
C ASN A 79 -11.57 11.59 -2.80
N ALA A 80 -12.17 11.35 -3.96
CA ALA A 80 -12.50 10.00 -4.40
C ALA A 80 -11.23 9.15 -4.60
N THR A 81 -10.24 9.73 -5.26
CA THR A 81 -8.97 9.03 -5.49
C THR A 81 -8.24 8.78 -4.16
N ARG A 82 -8.22 9.78 -3.28
CA ARG A 82 -7.62 9.65 -1.95
C ARG A 82 -8.26 8.49 -1.17
N ASN A 83 -9.59 8.39 -1.23
CA ASN A 83 -10.32 7.33 -0.56
C ASN A 83 -10.02 5.95 -1.16
N GLN A 84 -9.83 5.88 -2.47
CA GLN A 84 -9.42 4.63 -3.14
C GLN A 84 -8.05 4.17 -2.65
N ARG A 85 -7.09 5.09 -2.49
CA ARG A 85 -5.76 4.75 -2.00
C ARG A 85 -5.83 4.28 -0.55
N LEU A 86 -6.63 4.96 0.26
CA LEU A 86 -6.83 4.54 1.65
C LEU A 86 -7.48 3.16 1.73
N ALA A 87 -8.45 2.87 0.87
CA ALA A 87 -9.11 1.56 0.84
C ALA A 87 -8.11 0.43 0.56
N ALA A 88 -7.15 0.66 -0.35
CA ALA A 88 -6.11 -0.33 -0.64
C ALA A 88 -5.25 -0.61 0.60
N LEU A 89 -4.84 0.44 1.29
CA LEU A 89 -4.03 0.30 2.52
C LEU A 89 -4.81 -0.42 3.61
N ARG A 90 -6.09 -0.09 3.77
CA ARG A 90 -6.95 -0.75 4.76
C ARG A 90 -7.13 -2.23 4.44
N SER A 91 -7.28 -2.57 3.17
CA SER A 91 -7.42 -3.97 2.76
C SER A 91 -6.16 -4.76 3.11
N PHE A 92 -4.99 -4.18 2.88
CA PHE A 92 -3.73 -4.81 3.26
C PHE A 92 -3.62 -4.97 4.78
N CYS A 93 -3.98 -3.95 5.55
CA CYS A 93 -3.96 -4.03 7.00
C CYS A 93 -4.91 -5.11 7.53
N THR A 94 -6.09 -5.24 6.93
CA THR A 94 -7.04 -6.30 7.27
C THR A 94 -6.43 -7.67 6.99
N TYR A 95 -5.79 -7.83 5.84
CA TYR A 95 -5.08 -9.05 5.49
C TYR A 95 -4.02 -9.40 6.55
N MET A 96 -3.21 -8.40 6.93
CA MET A 96 -2.17 -8.60 7.92
C MET A 96 -2.76 -9.02 9.27
N GLN A 97 -3.91 -8.48 9.64
CA GLN A 97 -4.55 -8.76 10.92
C GLN A 97 -5.08 -10.19 10.99
N TYR A 98 -5.65 -10.70 9.91
CA TYR A 98 -6.36 -11.98 9.93
C TYR A 98 -5.59 -13.15 9.30
N GLU A 99 -4.63 -12.87 8.43
CA GLU A 99 -3.96 -13.92 7.64
C GLU A 99 -2.48 -14.12 8.02
N VAL A 100 -1.92 -13.23 8.80
CA VAL A 100 -0.49 -13.27 9.15
C VAL A 100 -0.25 -13.40 10.64
#